data_4806aa90c78474a7634dd55dc97f3cc0
#
_entry.id   4806aa90c78474a7634dd55dc97f3cc0
#
_cell.length_a   1.000
_cell.length_b   1.000
_cell.length_c   1.000
_cell.angle_alpha   90.00
_cell.angle_beta   90.00
_cell.angle_gamma   90.00
#
_symmetry.space_group_name_H-M   'P 1'
#
loop_
_entity.id
_entity.type
_entity.pdbx_description
1 polymer ?
#
loop_
_entity_poly.entity_id
_entity_poly.type
_entity_poly.pdbx_seq_one_letter_code
_entity_poly.pdbx_strand_id
1 'polypeptide(L)'
;MKKILFISTALLASLTACEDYNDQFNLGSQISDVKKGVAIKLAAADYATVANNATNKEIALSKDPEKGTYVAALEAIGKNRYFADKTEAEWFLPAFITEKYPQADAGSRFSVSYNMYKAPSTYLADFKNLKEYTLSNADYKKVWAETATATY
;
A
#
# COMPACT_ATOMS: atom_id res chain seq x y z
N MET A 1 67.11 19.72 -4.15
CA MET A 1 65.82 20.42 -4.09
C MET A 1 64.83 20.05 -5.23
N LYS A 2 65.31 19.61 -6.43
CA LYS A 2 64.39 19.25 -7.55
C LYS A 2 63.61 17.96 -7.37
N LYS A 3 64.09 16.98 -6.56
CA LYS A 3 63.38 15.67 -6.36
C LYS A 3 62.17 15.72 -5.44
N ILE A 4 62.10 16.72 -4.53
CA ILE A 4 60.99 16.88 -3.59
C ILE A 4 59.76 17.48 -4.30
N LEU A 5 59.98 18.30 -5.33
CA LEU A 5 58.90 18.92 -6.08
C LEU A 5 58.08 17.92 -6.90
N PHE A 6 58.74 16.86 -7.43
CA PHE A 6 58.07 15.81 -8.21
C PHE A 6 57.20 14.88 -7.37
N ILE A 7 57.57 14.63 -6.11
CA ILE A 7 56.80 13.80 -5.21
C ILE A 7 55.55 14.53 -4.73
N SER A 8 55.66 15.86 -4.53
CA SER A 8 54.52 16.71 -4.14
C SER A 8 53.46 16.83 -5.24
N THR A 9 53.87 16.92 -6.50
CA THR A 9 52.92 16.97 -7.63
C THR A 9 52.23 15.64 -7.91
N ALA A 10 52.89 14.51 -7.70
CA ALA A 10 52.31 13.18 -7.86
C ALA A 10 51.26 12.86 -6.75
N LEU A 11 51.44 13.39 -5.53
CA LEU A 11 50.51 13.22 -4.42
C LEU A 11 49.25 14.08 -4.58
N LEU A 12 49.32 15.24 -5.20
CA LEU A 12 48.14 16.08 -5.48
C LEU A 12 47.28 15.51 -6.62
N ALA A 13 47.87 14.83 -7.60
CA ALA A 13 47.14 14.24 -8.71
C ALA A 13 46.32 13.01 -8.31
N SER A 14 46.64 12.35 -7.19
CA SER A 14 45.89 11.17 -6.69
C SER A 14 44.63 11.54 -5.90
N LEU A 15 44.41 12.80 -5.54
CA LEU A 15 43.25 13.25 -4.78
C LEU A 15 42.07 13.65 -5.68
N THR A 16 42.27 13.83 -6.98
CA THR A 16 41.19 14.17 -7.92
C THR A 16 40.54 12.95 -8.57
N ALA A 17 41.08 11.76 -8.36
CA ALA A 17 40.56 10.53 -8.98
C ALA A 17 39.30 9.96 -8.33
N CYS A 18 38.80 10.54 -7.23
CA CYS A 18 37.61 10.05 -6.54
C CYS A 18 36.28 10.66 -7.02
N GLU A 19 36.32 11.76 -7.80
CA GLU A 19 35.07 12.36 -8.29
C GLU A 19 34.49 11.65 -9.52
N ASP A 20 35.32 11.06 -10.37
CA ASP A 20 34.88 10.39 -11.61
C ASP A 20 34.34 8.98 -11.42
N TYR A 21 34.58 8.34 -10.27
CA TYR A 21 34.17 6.96 -10.05
C TYR A 21 32.63 6.82 -9.91
N ASN A 22 31.98 7.79 -9.33
CA ASN A 22 30.54 7.83 -9.20
C ASN A 22 29.83 8.10 -10.53
N ASP A 23 30.43 8.89 -11.42
CA ASP A 23 29.87 9.21 -12.73
C ASP A 23 29.97 8.04 -13.71
N GLN A 24 31.02 7.20 -13.59
CA GLN A 24 31.21 6.02 -14.43
C GLN A 24 30.09 4.96 -14.24
N PHE A 25 29.48 4.89 -13.07
CA PHE A 25 28.43 3.92 -12.77
C PHE A 25 27.03 4.54 -12.75
N ASN A 26 26.89 5.84 -13.08
CA ASN A 26 25.61 6.57 -13.10
C ASN A 26 24.79 6.39 -11.79
N LEU A 27 25.49 6.18 -10.67
CA LEU A 27 24.87 5.98 -9.36
C LEU A 27 24.16 7.22 -8.85
N GLY A 28 24.64 8.41 -9.24
CA GLY A 28 24.05 9.70 -8.90
C GLY A 28 22.63 9.88 -9.45
N SER A 29 22.35 9.37 -10.64
CA SER A 29 21.02 9.47 -11.25
C SER A 29 20.00 8.53 -10.60
N GLN A 30 20.41 7.33 -10.19
CA GLN A 30 19.55 6.37 -9.53
C GLN A 30 19.13 6.86 -8.13
N ILE A 31 20.08 7.43 -7.37
CA ILE A 31 19.80 8.00 -6.05
C ILE A 31 18.91 9.24 -6.19
N SER A 32 19.10 10.06 -7.24
CA SER A 32 18.29 11.26 -7.46
C SER A 32 16.82 10.93 -7.79
N ASP A 33 16.56 9.81 -8.46
CA ASP A 33 15.20 9.41 -8.83
C ASP A 33 14.38 8.96 -7.63
N VAL A 34 14.99 8.27 -6.68
CA VAL A 34 14.33 7.91 -5.40
C VAL A 34 14.05 9.16 -4.57
N LYS A 35 14.94 10.16 -4.56
CA LYS A 35 14.72 11.45 -3.87
C LYS A 35 13.63 12.31 -4.50
N LYS A 36 13.38 12.18 -5.80
CA LYS A 36 12.30 12.90 -6.51
C LYS A 36 10.89 12.43 -6.16
N GLY A 37 10.78 11.30 -5.50
CA GLY A 37 9.52 10.67 -5.15
C GLY A 37 9.15 9.52 -6.11
N VAL A 38 8.89 8.37 -5.52
CA VAL A 38 8.49 7.15 -6.24
C VAL A 38 7.00 6.93 -6.05
N ALA A 39 6.27 6.79 -7.14
CA ALA A 39 4.87 6.40 -7.10
C ALA A 39 4.75 4.87 -7.19
N ILE A 40 4.13 4.25 -6.21
CA ILE A 40 3.94 2.81 -6.11
C ILE A 40 2.45 2.52 -6.09
N LYS A 41 2.00 1.61 -6.95
CA LYS A 41 0.68 0.99 -6.84
C LYS A 41 0.86 -0.44 -6.38
N LEU A 42 0.28 -0.79 -5.23
CA LEU A 42 0.37 -2.14 -4.69
C LEU A 42 -0.28 -3.16 -5.62
N ALA A 43 0.50 -4.15 -6.03
CA ALA A 43 0.02 -5.33 -6.74
C ALA A 43 -0.52 -6.37 -5.74
N ALA A 44 -1.23 -7.38 -6.23
CA ALA A 44 -1.78 -8.44 -5.39
C ALA A 44 -0.72 -9.16 -4.54
N ALA A 45 0.49 -9.35 -5.09
CA ALA A 45 1.61 -9.97 -4.37
C ALA A 45 2.18 -9.08 -3.27
N ASP A 46 2.14 -7.75 -3.44
CA ASP A 46 2.69 -6.81 -2.46
C ASP A 46 1.91 -6.89 -1.13
N TYR A 47 0.60 -7.14 -1.14
CA TYR A 47 -0.19 -7.33 0.09
C TYR A 47 0.26 -8.58 0.86
N ALA A 48 0.62 -9.65 0.18
CA ALA A 48 1.18 -10.83 0.83
C ALA A 48 2.56 -10.54 1.42
N THR A 49 3.39 -9.74 0.75
CA THR A 49 4.68 -9.28 1.28
C THR A 49 4.49 -8.42 2.53
N VAL A 50 3.55 -7.46 2.52
CA VAL A 50 3.19 -6.66 3.70
C VAL A 50 2.80 -7.55 4.88
N ALA A 51 1.95 -8.56 4.65
CA ALA A 51 1.47 -9.45 5.69
C ALA A 51 2.58 -10.39 6.24
N ASN A 52 3.53 -10.78 5.40
CA ASN A 52 4.62 -11.69 5.79
C ASN A 52 5.86 -10.97 6.33
N ASN A 53 5.95 -9.65 6.18
CA ASN A 53 7.08 -8.86 6.66
C ASN A 53 7.29 -9.03 8.17
N ALA A 54 8.52 -9.36 8.59
CA ALA A 54 8.86 -9.65 9.98
C ALA A 54 8.59 -8.46 10.91
N THR A 55 9.00 -7.26 10.49
CA THR A 55 8.77 -6.02 11.25
C THR A 55 7.28 -5.72 11.41
N ASN A 56 6.47 -5.97 10.39
CA ASN A 56 5.02 -5.80 10.48
C ASN A 56 4.38 -6.77 11.49
N LYS A 57 4.88 -8.02 11.56
CA LYS A 57 4.43 -8.99 12.57
C LYS A 57 4.80 -8.53 13.99
N GLU A 58 5.99 -7.97 14.19
CA GLU A 58 6.40 -7.41 15.47
C GLU A 58 5.53 -6.20 15.86
N ILE A 59 5.25 -5.29 14.90
CA ILE A 59 4.35 -4.16 15.11
C ILE A 59 2.96 -4.64 15.52
N ALA A 60 2.40 -5.62 14.82
CA ALA A 60 1.08 -6.16 15.11
C ALA A 60 1.01 -6.80 16.53
N LEU A 61 2.03 -7.57 16.90
CA LEU A 61 2.14 -8.18 18.23
C LEU A 61 2.28 -7.13 19.35
N SER A 62 3.07 -6.06 19.10
CA SER A 62 3.30 -5.03 20.10
C SER A 62 2.05 -4.21 20.42
N LYS A 63 1.10 -4.11 19.49
CA LYS A 63 -0.12 -3.31 19.67
C LYS A 63 -1.19 -3.99 20.50
N ASP A 64 -1.32 -5.29 20.41
CA ASP A 64 -2.28 -6.09 21.19
C ASP A 64 -1.75 -7.52 21.38
N PRO A 65 -0.80 -7.71 22.30
CA PRO A 65 -0.16 -9.01 22.50
C PRO A 65 -1.11 -10.07 23.07
N GLU A 66 -2.15 -9.67 23.79
CA GLU A 66 -3.06 -10.60 24.46
C GLU A 66 -4.16 -11.12 23.55
N LYS A 67 -4.70 -10.26 22.67
CA LYS A 67 -5.88 -10.60 21.84
C LYS A 67 -5.52 -10.99 20.42
N GLY A 68 -4.35 -10.59 19.95
CA GLY A 68 -3.91 -10.89 18.58
C GLY A 68 -4.73 -10.21 17.47
N THR A 69 -5.51 -9.17 17.81
CA THR A 69 -6.40 -8.48 16.87
C THR A 69 -5.67 -7.94 15.66
N TYR A 70 -4.51 -7.32 15.89
CA TYR A 70 -3.73 -6.72 14.80
C TYR A 70 -2.93 -7.77 14.01
N VAL A 71 -2.62 -8.92 14.60
CA VAL A 71 -2.05 -10.06 13.88
C VAL A 71 -3.07 -10.60 12.89
N ALA A 72 -4.31 -10.79 13.32
CA ALA A 72 -5.39 -11.21 12.44
C ALA A 72 -5.70 -10.17 11.35
N ALA A 73 -5.64 -8.87 11.68
CA ALA A 73 -5.78 -7.79 10.71
C ALA A 73 -4.66 -7.82 9.65
N LEU A 74 -3.41 -8.03 10.07
CA LEU A 74 -2.27 -8.14 9.16
C LEU A 74 -2.41 -9.37 8.23
N GLU A 75 -2.84 -10.51 8.73
CA GLU A 75 -3.14 -11.69 7.91
C GLU A 75 -4.28 -11.43 6.92
N ALA A 76 -5.33 -10.71 7.37
CA ALA A 76 -6.45 -10.33 6.52
C ALA A 76 -6.02 -9.42 5.36
N ILE A 77 -5.05 -8.50 5.56
CA ILE A 77 -4.47 -7.67 4.50
C ILE A 77 -3.90 -8.56 3.38
N GLY A 78 -3.08 -9.56 3.74
CA GLY A 78 -2.49 -10.49 2.77
C GLY A 78 -3.53 -11.30 2.01
N LYS A 79 -4.58 -11.78 2.69
CA LYS A 79 -5.64 -12.60 2.13
C LYS A 79 -6.60 -11.81 1.25
N ASN A 80 -7.04 -10.65 1.74
CA ASN A 80 -8.12 -9.87 1.12
C ASN A 80 -7.62 -8.82 0.13
N ARG A 81 -6.31 -8.46 0.19
CA ARG A 81 -5.66 -7.48 -0.70
C ARG A 81 -6.24 -6.07 -0.56
N TYR A 82 -6.57 -5.68 0.66
CA TYR A 82 -6.95 -4.31 1.04
C TYR A 82 -6.63 -4.07 2.52
N PHE A 83 -6.52 -2.79 2.89
CA PHE A 83 -6.45 -2.36 4.28
C PHE A 83 -7.85 -2.03 4.79
N ALA A 84 -8.16 -2.37 6.03
CA ALA A 84 -9.46 -2.08 6.62
C ALA A 84 -9.66 -0.56 6.80
N ASP A 85 -8.60 0.14 7.19
CA ASP A 85 -8.58 1.58 7.33
C ASP A 85 -7.21 2.20 7.00
N LYS A 86 -7.15 3.53 7.07
CA LYS A 86 -5.92 4.29 6.82
C LYS A 86 -4.84 4.01 7.87
N THR A 87 -5.22 3.77 9.10
CA THR A 87 -4.31 3.54 10.22
C THR A 87 -3.50 2.27 10.02
N GLU A 88 -4.12 1.19 9.55
CA GLU A 88 -3.41 -0.05 9.20
C GLU A 88 -2.36 0.19 8.10
N ALA A 89 -2.71 0.97 7.09
CA ALA A 89 -1.76 1.32 6.03
C ALA A 89 -0.58 2.14 6.56
N GLU A 90 -0.81 3.09 7.46
CA GLU A 90 0.23 3.89 8.10
C GLU A 90 1.18 3.04 8.96
N TRP A 91 0.69 1.97 9.57
CA TRP A 91 1.52 1.08 10.38
C TRP A 91 2.36 0.11 9.56
N PHE A 92 1.79 -0.46 8.52
CA PHE A 92 2.39 -1.62 7.84
C PHE A 92 3.09 -1.30 6.52
N LEU A 93 2.77 -0.18 5.86
CA LEU A 93 3.43 0.21 4.62
C LEU A 93 4.89 0.65 4.80
N PRO A 94 5.30 1.34 5.88
CA PRO A 94 6.69 1.77 6.02
C PRO A 94 7.70 0.61 5.99
N ALA A 95 7.44 -0.48 6.71
CA ALA A 95 8.34 -1.64 6.74
C ALA A 95 8.42 -2.33 5.36
N PHE A 96 7.30 -2.44 4.66
CA PHE A 96 7.26 -2.94 3.27
C PHE A 96 8.09 -2.06 2.32
N ILE A 97 7.99 -0.73 2.44
CA ILE A 97 8.76 0.19 1.60
C ILE A 97 10.26 0.06 1.89
N THR A 98 10.65 -0.04 3.16
CA THR A 98 12.05 -0.21 3.56
C THR A 98 12.63 -1.51 2.99
N GLU A 99 11.86 -2.60 3.00
CA GLU A 99 12.29 -3.88 2.41
C GLU A 99 12.42 -3.80 0.89
N LYS A 100 11.47 -3.15 0.22
CA LYS A 100 11.44 -3.04 -1.24
C LYS A 100 12.45 -2.05 -1.81
N TYR A 101 12.82 -1.03 -1.03
CA TYR A 101 13.73 0.05 -1.44
C TYR A 101 14.82 0.28 -0.38
N PRO A 102 15.70 -0.70 -0.16
CA PRO A 102 16.74 -0.61 0.87
C PRO A 102 17.75 0.52 0.62
N GLN A 103 17.83 1.01 -0.63
CA GLN A 103 18.69 2.12 -1.03
C GLN A 103 18.08 3.50 -0.78
N ALA A 104 16.87 3.58 -0.24
CA ALA A 104 16.21 4.85 0.02
C ALA A 104 16.83 5.55 1.23
N ASP A 105 17.35 6.75 0.99
CA ASP A 105 17.95 7.61 2.03
C ASP A 105 16.90 8.44 2.77
N ALA A 106 17.36 9.06 3.87
CA ALA A 106 16.57 10.05 4.59
C ALA A 106 16.13 11.19 3.65
N GLY A 107 14.83 11.48 3.65
CA GLY A 107 14.21 12.48 2.76
C GLY A 107 13.63 11.92 1.46
N SER A 108 13.79 10.62 1.18
CA SER A 108 13.09 9.95 0.10
C SER A 108 11.57 10.02 0.31
N ARG A 109 10.82 10.23 -0.77
CA ARG A 109 9.35 10.35 -0.74
C ARG A 109 8.72 9.23 -1.56
N PHE A 110 7.73 8.57 -0.97
CA PHE A 110 6.95 7.53 -1.63
C PHE A 110 5.47 7.90 -1.62
N SER A 111 4.85 7.83 -2.80
CA SER A 111 3.40 7.94 -2.95
C SER A 111 2.84 6.54 -3.19
N VAL A 112 2.11 6.00 -2.23
CA VAL A 112 1.62 4.62 -2.30
C VAL A 112 0.12 4.61 -2.52
N SER A 113 -0.30 3.99 -3.63
CA SER A 113 -1.71 3.73 -3.93
C SER A 113 -2.06 2.30 -3.53
N TYR A 114 -3.08 2.14 -2.72
CA TYR A 114 -3.52 0.85 -2.20
C TYR A 114 -5.04 0.73 -2.16
N ASN A 115 -5.55 -0.50 -2.07
CA ASN A 115 -6.96 -0.75 -1.89
C ASN A 115 -7.34 -0.57 -0.42
N MET A 116 -8.45 0.09 -0.18
CA MET A 116 -9.04 0.24 1.15
C MET A 116 -10.45 -0.38 1.17
N TYR A 117 -10.78 -1.04 2.26
CA TYR A 117 -12.12 -1.58 2.44
C TYR A 117 -13.16 -0.47 2.41
N LYS A 118 -14.20 -0.73 1.64
CA LYS A 118 -15.40 0.10 1.66
C LYS A 118 -16.60 -0.81 1.93
N ALA A 119 -17.30 -0.55 3.00
CA ALA A 119 -18.53 -1.28 3.30
C ALA A 119 -19.50 -1.21 2.11
N PRO A 120 -20.19 -2.30 1.77
CA PRO A 120 -21.25 -2.28 0.77
C PRO A 120 -22.25 -1.20 1.12
N SER A 121 -22.82 -0.54 0.11
CA SER A 121 -23.91 0.42 0.34
C SER A 121 -25.11 -0.28 0.98
N THR A 122 -25.85 0.42 1.80
CA THR A 122 -27.11 -0.10 2.42
C THR A 122 -28.06 -0.66 1.37
N TYR A 123 -28.13 -0.03 0.18
CA TYR A 123 -28.93 -0.52 -0.95
C TYR A 123 -28.53 -1.92 -1.43
N LEU A 124 -27.25 -2.28 -1.36
CA LEU A 124 -26.79 -3.62 -1.74
C LEU A 124 -27.23 -4.69 -0.71
N ALA A 125 -27.34 -4.30 0.56
CA ALA A 125 -27.89 -5.16 1.61
C ALA A 125 -29.38 -5.42 1.38
N ASP A 126 -30.12 -4.43 0.96
CA ASP A 126 -31.56 -4.54 0.63
C ASP A 126 -31.77 -5.48 -0.56
N PHE A 127 -30.93 -5.40 -1.59
CA PHE A 127 -30.98 -6.35 -2.73
C PHE A 127 -30.71 -7.81 -2.32
N LYS A 128 -29.88 -8.06 -1.32
CA LYS A 128 -29.63 -9.41 -0.80
C LYS A 128 -30.77 -9.95 0.06
N ASN A 129 -31.61 -9.07 0.56
CA ASN A 129 -32.77 -9.38 1.41
C ASN A 129 -34.09 -9.17 0.67
N LEU A 130 -34.10 -9.34 -0.65
CA LEU A 130 -35.32 -9.30 -1.43
C LEU A 130 -36.36 -10.27 -0.84
N LYS A 131 -37.47 -9.73 -0.40
CA LYS A 131 -38.63 -10.51 0.00
C LYS A 131 -39.52 -10.70 -1.20
N GLU A 132 -39.87 -11.94 -1.44
CA GLU A 132 -40.92 -12.24 -2.42
C GLU A 132 -42.24 -11.69 -1.90
N TYR A 133 -42.90 -10.88 -2.71
CA TYR A 133 -44.21 -10.35 -2.41
C TYR A 133 -45.17 -10.76 -3.52
N THR A 134 -46.16 -11.55 -3.16
CA THR A 134 -47.23 -11.95 -4.09
C THR A 134 -48.33 -10.90 -4.02
N LEU A 135 -48.60 -10.25 -5.15
CA LEU A 135 -49.68 -9.29 -5.23
C LEU A 135 -51.02 -9.96 -4.98
N SER A 136 -51.79 -9.40 -4.06
CA SER A 136 -53.16 -9.84 -3.74
C SER A 136 -54.18 -9.01 -4.52
N ASN A 137 -55.42 -9.52 -4.59
CA ASN A 137 -56.53 -8.76 -5.14
C ASN A 137 -56.75 -7.42 -4.42
N ALA A 138 -56.39 -7.34 -3.14
CA ALA A 138 -56.45 -6.09 -2.39
C ALA A 138 -55.44 -5.07 -2.87
N ASP A 139 -54.28 -5.47 -3.33
CA ASP A 139 -53.24 -4.58 -3.87
C ASP A 139 -53.67 -4.06 -5.24
N TYR A 140 -54.26 -4.89 -6.07
CA TYR A 140 -54.82 -4.48 -7.36
C TYR A 140 -55.95 -3.46 -7.17
N LYS A 141 -56.84 -3.67 -6.22
CA LYS A 141 -57.93 -2.72 -5.91
C LYS A 141 -57.44 -1.39 -5.45
N LYS A 142 -56.30 -1.29 -4.76
CA LYS A 142 -55.68 -0.03 -4.36
C LYS A 142 -55.22 0.82 -5.55
N VAL A 143 -54.85 0.18 -6.65
CA VAL A 143 -54.26 0.87 -7.81
C VAL A 143 -55.30 1.13 -8.88
N TRP A 144 -56.20 0.17 -9.17
CA TRP A 144 -57.08 0.22 -10.32
C TRP A 144 -58.58 0.32 -10.04
N ALA A 145 -59.01 0.30 -8.83
CA ALA A 145 -60.37 0.32 -8.35
C ALA A 145 -60.89 -1.01 -7.76
N GLU A 146 -61.98 -0.98 -7.10
CA GLU A 146 -62.51 -2.11 -6.34
C GLU A 146 -62.90 -3.35 -7.17
N THR A 147 -63.11 -3.20 -8.46
CA THR A 147 -63.50 -4.27 -9.40
C THR A 147 -62.29 -5.00 -10.03
N ALA A 148 -61.07 -4.47 -9.81
CA ALA A 148 -59.87 -5.09 -10.39
C ALA A 148 -59.55 -6.46 -9.72
N THR A 149 -59.34 -7.47 -10.53
CA THR A 149 -58.88 -8.80 -10.12
C THR A 149 -57.59 -9.14 -10.80
N ALA A 150 -56.71 -9.86 -10.13
CA ALA A 150 -55.50 -10.38 -10.70
C ALA A 150 -55.88 -11.41 -11.78
N THR A 151 -55.55 -11.11 -13.02
CA THR A 151 -55.65 -12.05 -14.15
C THR A 151 -54.21 -12.48 -14.46
N TYR A 152 -53.95 -13.79 -14.37
CA TYR A 152 -52.65 -14.39 -14.73
C TYR A 152 -52.66 -14.82 -16.20
#